data_99dcfe5dfd0ae7c0350516456eaa32e7
#
_entry.id   99dcfe5dfd0ae7c0350516456eaa32e7
#
_cell.length_a   1.000
_cell.length_b   1.000
_cell.length_c   1.000
_cell.angle_alpha   90.00
_cell.angle_beta   90.00
_cell.angle_gamma   90.00
#
_symmetry.space_group_name_H-M   'P 1'
#
loop_
_entity.id
_entity.type
_entity.pdbx_description
1 polymer ?
#
loop_
_entity_poly.entity_id
_entity_poly.type
_entity_poly.pdbx_seq_one_letter_code
_entity_poly.pdbx_strand_id
1 'polypeptide(L)'
;IGLLGGNNVFQYAPNPVMWIDPWGLVHEKTKGYHVYGLFDVDSKGNPIGDPYYIGITNDTKRRGTEHIESGRLSGDGKISDRKTKLIPLHQDVTYGQARGYEQAYIKHYGTRTGNIGEDISQENRGNKYNSFDTNSKTRRKSRQNYFMKYFNKMTERLDKLKGGKPCA
;
A
#
# COMPACT_ATOMS: atom_id res chain seq x y z
N ILE A 1 -34.76 -2.33 32.80
CA ILE A 1 -33.76 -1.28 32.60
C ILE A 1 -33.20 -1.48 31.19
N GLY A 2 -33.65 -0.61 30.27
CA GLY A 2 -33.35 -0.70 28.87
C GLY A 2 -31.88 -0.38 28.59
N LEU A 3 -31.20 -1.28 27.90
CA LEU A 3 -29.98 -0.98 27.17
C LEU A 3 -30.35 -0.26 25.87
N LEU A 4 -30.55 1.04 25.98
CA LEU A 4 -30.56 1.97 24.85
C LEU A 4 -29.09 2.31 24.54
N GLY A 5 -28.61 1.83 23.44
CA GLY A 5 -27.27 2.16 22.95
C GLY A 5 -26.69 1.04 22.13
N GLY A 6 -27.26 0.81 20.98
CA GLY A 6 -26.61 0.01 19.93
C GLY A 6 -25.34 0.70 19.48
N ASN A 7 -24.27 0.59 20.24
CA ASN A 7 -22.93 0.88 19.72
C ASN A 7 -22.56 -0.23 18.76
N ASN A 8 -22.89 -0.01 17.51
CA ASN A 8 -22.41 -0.82 16.42
C ASN A 8 -20.91 -0.50 16.26
N VAL A 9 -20.06 -1.21 17.03
CA VAL A 9 -18.61 -1.10 16.99
C VAL A 9 -18.03 -1.37 15.61
N PHE A 10 -18.85 -1.84 14.67
CA PHE A 10 -18.50 -2.10 13.28
C PHE A 10 -18.66 -0.90 12.34
N GLN A 11 -19.19 0.22 12.84
CA GLN A 11 -19.48 1.40 12.01
C GLN A 11 -18.27 2.36 11.90
N TYR A 12 -17.17 2.12 12.62
CA TYR A 12 -16.03 3.05 12.71
C TYR A 12 -14.80 2.69 11.88
N ALA A 13 -14.85 1.62 11.10
CA ALA A 13 -13.78 1.35 10.18
C ALA A 13 -14.34 1.11 8.79
N PRO A 14 -14.03 1.93 7.79
CA PRO A 14 -14.30 1.58 6.41
C PRO A 14 -13.52 0.30 6.10
N ASN A 15 -14.22 -0.82 6.23
CA ASN A 15 -13.82 -2.17 5.89
C ASN A 15 -12.36 -2.53 6.27
N PRO A 16 -12.02 -2.77 7.55
CA PRO A 16 -10.66 -3.04 8.00
C PRO A 16 -10.06 -4.31 7.37
N VAL A 17 -10.89 -5.18 6.81
CA VAL A 17 -10.49 -6.42 6.13
C VAL A 17 -9.68 -6.16 4.86
N MET A 18 -9.77 -4.95 4.30
CA MET A 18 -9.09 -4.58 3.05
C MET A 18 -7.71 -3.93 3.25
N TRP A 19 -7.36 -3.55 4.47
CA TRP A 19 -6.13 -2.80 4.75
C TRP A 19 -4.99 -3.69 5.25
N ILE A 20 -5.38 -4.66 6.06
CA ILE A 20 -4.48 -5.68 6.59
C ILE A 20 -5.35 -6.94 6.61
N ASP A 21 -4.81 -8.08 6.22
CA ASP A 21 -5.45 -9.37 6.44
C ASP A 21 -5.02 -9.90 7.83
N PRO A 22 -5.57 -9.34 8.95
CA PRO A 22 -5.12 -9.64 10.31
C PRO A 22 -5.40 -11.08 10.70
N TRP A 23 -6.38 -11.70 10.01
CA TRP A 23 -6.82 -13.07 10.27
C TRP A 23 -6.24 -14.08 9.26
N GLY A 24 -5.47 -13.63 8.26
CA GLY A 24 -4.93 -14.49 7.22
C GLY A 24 -6.01 -15.20 6.38
N LEU A 25 -7.17 -14.55 6.20
CA LEU A 25 -8.32 -15.12 5.50
C LEU A 25 -8.10 -15.23 3.99
N VAL A 26 -7.32 -14.32 3.40
CA VAL A 26 -6.99 -14.38 1.97
C VAL A 26 -5.84 -15.36 1.76
N HIS A 27 -6.08 -16.39 0.93
CA HIS A 27 -5.05 -17.37 0.61
C HIS A 27 -3.90 -16.71 -0.19
N GLU A 28 -2.65 -17.05 0.13
CA GLU A 28 -1.47 -16.43 -0.49
C GLU A 28 -1.38 -16.59 -2.01
N LYS A 29 -2.04 -17.62 -2.58
CA LYS A 29 -2.08 -17.88 -4.04
C LYS A 29 -3.31 -17.30 -4.74
N THR A 30 -4.18 -16.60 -4.03
CA THR A 30 -5.35 -15.92 -4.63
C THR A 30 -4.86 -14.90 -5.66
N LYS A 31 -5.33 -15.02 -6.91
CA LYS A 31 -4.97 -14.12 -8.03
C LYS A 31 -5.81 -12.84 -8.07
N GLY A 32 -5.49 -11.96 -9.01
CA GLY A 32 -6.25 -10.75 -9.29
C GLY A 32 -5.85 -9.56 -8.42
N TYR A 33 -4.68 -9.61 -7.78
CA TYR A 33 -4.15 -8.48 -7.01
C TYR A 33 -3.24 -7.61 -7.86
N HIS A 34 -3.22 -6.32 -7.54
CA HIS A 34 -2.36 -5.31 -8.13
C HIS A 34 -1.54 -4.64 -7.04
N VAL A 35 -0.29 -4.31 -7.36
CA VAL A 35 0.55 -3.42 -6.56
C VAL A 35 0.56 -2.07 -7.24
N TYR A 36 0.36 -1.00 -6.50
CA TYR A 36 0.32 0.36 -7.03
C TYR A 36 1.11 1.33 -6.15
N GLY A 37 1.54 2.40 -6.76
CA GLY A 37 2.09 3.56 -6.07
C GLY A 37 1.19 4.79 -6.24
N LEU A 38 1.19 5.67 -5.25
CA LEU A 38 0.65 7.02 -5.38
C LEU A 38 1.82 7.98 -5.61
N PHE A 39 1.70 8.79 -6.65
CA PHE A 39 2.74 9.70 -7.12
C PHE A 39 2.23 11.13 -7.23
N ASP A 40 3.10 12.10 -6.95
CA ASP A 40 2.92 13.43 -7.51
C ASP A 40 3.11 13.37 -9.02
N VAL A 41 2.35 14.15 -9.78
CA VAL A 41 2.45 14.18 -11.24
C VAL A 41 2.53 15.60 -11.76
N ASP A 42 3.18 15.75 -12.93
CA ASP A 42 3.25 17.01 -13.65
C ASP A 42 1.89 17.37 -14.32
N SER A 43 1.85 18.50 -15.02
CA SER A 43 0.65 18.94 -15.75
C SER A 43 0.20 17.98 -16.86
N LYS A 44 1.08 17.08 -17.30
CA LYS A 44 0.80 16.06 -18.32
C LYS A 44 0.41 14.72 -17.70
N GLY A 45 0.44 14.61 -16.36
CA GLY A 45 0.13 13.39 -15.63
C GLY A 45 1.28 12.38 -15.54
N ASN A 46 2.52 12.81 -15.80
CA ASN A 46 3.71 11.97 -15.62
C ASN A 46 4.18 12.03 -14.16
N PRO A 47 4.67 10.90 -13.60
CA PRO A 47 5.20 10.88 -12.24
C PRO A 47 6.37 11.85 -12.05
N ILE A 48 6.38 12.56 -10.91
CA ILE A 48 7.47 13.38 -10.45
C ILE A 48 8.12 12.67 -9.27
N GLY A 49 9.33 12.13 -9.47
CA GLY A 49 10.06 11.44 -8.40
C GLY A 49 9.48 10.09 -8.01
N ASP A 50 9.77 9.69 -6.78
CA ASP A 50 9.37 8.40 -6.21
C ASP A 50 7.93 8.42 -5.68
N PRO A 51 7.28 7.24 -5.55
CA PRO A 51 5.97 7.17 -4.94
C PRO A 51 6.03 7.56 -3.46
N TYR A 52 5.03 8.29 -2.98
CA TYR A 52 4.92 8.60 -1.56
C TYR A 52 4.13 7.56 -0.77
N TYR A 53 3.42 6.66 -1.45
CA TYR A 53 2.64 5.57 -0.86
C TYR A 53 2.66 4.36 -1.78
N ILE A 54 2.73 3.18 -1.20
CA ILE A 54 2.59 1.89 -1.89
C ILE A 54 1.41 1.13 -1.30
N GLY A 55 0.63 0.48 -2.15
CA GLY A 55 -0.49 -0.34 -1.70
C GLY A 55 -0.78 -1.53 -2.61
N ILE A 56 -1.63 -2.41 -2.13
CA ILE A 56 -2.18 -3.52 -2.90
C ILE A 56 -3.70 -3.45 -2.94
N THR A 57 -4.28 -3.95 -3.99
CA THR A 57 -5.74 -4.05 -4.14
C THR A 57 -6.11 -5.09 -5.18
N ASN A 58 -7.31 -5.62 -5.11
CA ASN A 58 -7.95 -6.38 -6.18
C ASN A 58 -8.90 -5.52 -7.03
N ASP A 59 -9.06 -4.23 -6.69
CA ASP A 59 -9.88 -3.26 -7.40
C ASP A 59 -9.25 -1.85 -7.30
N THR A 60 -8.53 -1.46 -8.34
CA THR A 60 -7.82 -0.18 -8.39
C THR A 60 -8.76 1.02 -8.46
N LYS A 61 -9.94 0.87 -9.06
CA LYS A 61 -10.92 1.96 -9.17
C LYS A 61 -11.51 2.30 -7.79
N ARG A 62 -12.03 1.27 -7.10
CA ARG A 62 -12.54 1.42 -5.74
C ARG A 62 -11.46 2.00 -4.82
N ARG A 63 -10.23 1.45 -4.90
CA ARG A 63 -9.13 1.90 -4.05
C ARG A 63 -8.70 3.34 -4.32
N GLY A 64 -8.75 3.78 -5.57
CA GLY A 64 -8.54 5.18 -5.94
C GLY A 64 -9.56 6.11 -5.26
N THR A 65 -10.84 5.75 -5.29
CA THR A 65 -11.90 6.51 -4.61
C THR A 65 -11.65 6.60 -3.10
N GLU A 66 -11.32 5.49 -2.44
CA GLU A 66 -11.00 5.46 -0.99
C GLU A 66 -9.81 6.38 -0.64
N HIS A 67 -8.81 6.46 -1.52
CA HIS A 67 -7.67 7.36 -1.33
C HIS A 67 -8.05 8.84 -1.52
N ILE A 68 -8.96 9.15 -2.43
CA ILE A 68 -9.52 10.50 -2.59
C ILE A 68 -10.31 10.89 -1.35
N GLU A 69 -11.20 10.03 -0.88
CA GLU A 69 -12.03 10.27 0.30
C GLU A 69 -11.19 10.46 1.58
N SER A 70 -10.10 9.70 1.71
CA SER A 70 -9.17 9.82 2.85
C SER A 70 -8.21 11.00 2.74
N GLY A 71 -8.21 11.70 1.61
CA GLY A 71 -7.32 12.83 1.40
C GLY A 71 -5.88 12.46 1.01
N ARG A 72 -5.59 11.20 0.75
CA ARG A 72 -4.25 10.75 0.34
C ARG A 72 -3.99 10.96 -1.15
N LEU A 73 -5.02 10.90 -1.97
CA LEU A 73 -4.97 11.16 -3.40
C LEU A 73 -5.77 12.43 -3.69
N SER A 74 -5.23 13.34 -4.48
CA SER A 74 -5.99 14.52 -4.88
C SER A 74 -7.13 14.13 -5.80
N GLY A 75 -8.36 14.38 -5.34
CA GLY A 75 -9.54 14.47 -6.17
C GLY A 75 -9.90 15.95 -6.25
N ASP A 76 -10.08 16.49 -7.41
CA ASP A 76 -10.59 17.85 -7.64
C ASP A 76 -9.93 18.98 -6.83
N GLY A 77 -8.64 18.89 -6.55
CA GLY A 77 -7.86 20.00 -5.99
C GLY A 77 -7.97 20.25 -4.49
N LYS A 78 -8.43 19.28 -3.68
CA LYS A 78 -8.72 19.52 -2.24
C LYS A 78 -7.54 19.40 -1.28
N ILE A 79 -6.37 18.86 -1.65
CA ILE A 79 -5.31 18.57 -0.66
C ILE A 79 -3.96 19.20 -0.93
N SER A 80 -3.65 19.55 -2.12
CA SER A 80 -2.49 20.38 -2.47
C SER A 80 -2.64 20.90 -3.88
N ASP A 81 -1.94 21.98 -4.21
CA ASP A 81 -1.79 22.49 -5.58
C ASP A 81 -1.11 21.48 -6.51
N ARG A 82 -0.65 20.36 -5.95
CA ARG A 82 -0.03 19.26 -6.70
C ARG A 82 -1.07 18.22 -7.07
N LYS A 83 -1.09 17.87 -8.36
CA LYS A 83 -1.85 16.73 -8.85
C LYS A 83 -1.15 15.44 -8.42
N THR A 84 -1.94 14.46 -8.00
CA THR A 84 -1.46 13.13 -7.62
C THR A 84 -2.16 12.05 -8.44
N LYS A 85 -1.55 10.87 -8.58
CA LYS A 85 -2.09 9.78 -9.39
C LYS A 85 -1.77 8.42 -8.80
N LEU A 86 -2.74 7.50 -8.88
CA LEU A 86 -2.53 6.08 -8.64
C LEU A 86 -1.98 5.45 -9.92
N ILE A 87 -0.80 4.84 -9.83
CA ILE A 87 -0.13 4.18 -10.95
C ILE A 87 0.13 2.72 -10.59
N PRO A 88 -0.40 1.75 -11.36
CA PRO A 88 -0.10 0.34 -11.17
C PRO A 88 1.39 0.06 -11.41
N LEU A 89 2.02 -0.66 -10.47
CA LEU A 89 3.41 -1.15 -10.56
C LEU A 89 3.45 -2.61 -11.02
N HIS A 90 2.52 -3.42 -10.52
CA HIS A 90 2.29 -4.81 -10.95
C HIS A 90 0.80 -5.09 -11.03
N GLN A 91 0.41 -5.87 -12.03
CA GLN A 91 -0.98 -6.24 -12.24
C GLN A 91 -1.13 -7.76 -12.28
N ASP A 92 -2.32 -8.24 -11.86
CA ASP A 92 -2.72 -9.64 -11.90
C ASP A 92 -1.71 -10.62 -11.26
N VAL A 93 -1.20 -10.23 -10.11
CA VAL A 93 -0.33 -11.09 -9.29
C VAL A 93 -1.14 -11.81 -8.21
N THR A 94 -0.53 -12.80 -7.55
CA THR A 94 -1.16 -13.41 -6.38
C THR A 94 -1.10 -12.47 -5.18
N TYR A 95 -2.01 -12.66 -4.21
CA TYR A 95 -2.01 -11.91 -2.97
C TYR A 95 -0.64 -11.92 -2.27
N GLY A 96 -0.02 -13.09 -2.15
CA GLY A 96 1.29 -13.21 -1.50
C GLY A 96 2.43 -12.56 -2.30
N GLN A 97 2.37 -12.59 -3.63
CA GLN A 97 3.29 -11.81 -4.48
C GLN A 97 3.11 -10.31 -4.23
N ALA A 98 1.86 -9.85 -4.24
CA ALA A 98 1.55 -8.45 -3.99
C ALA A 98 2.07 -7.99 -2.62
N ARG A 99 1.88 -8.80 -1.56
CA ARG A 99 2.39 -8.51 -0.21
C ARG A 99 3.91 -8.42 -0.17
N GLY A 100 4.61 -9.35 -0.82
CA GLY A 100 6.07 -9.33 -0.91
C GLY A 100 6.58 -8.11 -1.67
N TYR A 101 5.99 -7.80 -2.80
CA TYR A 101 6.37 -6.65 -3.63
C TYR A 101 6.08 -5.32 -2.92
N GLU A 102 4.90 -5.17 -2.32
CA GLU A 102 4.52 -3.99 -1.54
C GLU A 102 5.55 -3.70 -0.45
N GLN A 103 5.94 -4.71 0.35
CA GLN A 103 6.94 -4.55 1.40
C GLN A 103 8.31 -4.13 0.86
N ALA A 104 8.74 -4.70 -0.27
CA ALA A 104 10.00 -4.35 -0.91
C ALA A 104 10.00 -2.88 -1.38
N TYR A 105 8.91 -2.43 -2.00
CA TYR A 105 8.75 -1.05 -2.43
C TYR A 105 8.67 -0.07 -1.26
N ILE A 106 7.90 -0.40 -0.20
CA ILE A 106 7.81 0.42 1.03
C ILE A 106 9.21 0.66 1.60
N LYS A 107 10.02 -0.40 1.69
CA LYS A 107 11.39 -0.32 2.20
C LYS A 107 12.31 0.46 1.26
N HIS A 108 12.21 0.21 -0.05
CA HIS A 108 13.08 0.81 -1.06
C HIS A 108 12.89 2.32 -1.18
N TYR A 109 11.65 2.78 -1.22
CA TYR A 109 11.29 4.20 -1.35
C TYR A 109 11.12 4.92 -0.01
N GLY A 110 11.18 4.21 1.11
CA GLY A 110 11.00 4.81 2.43
C GLY A 110 9.61 5.42 2.63
N THR A 111 8.58 4.83 2.02
CA THR A 111 7.22 5.42 2.03
C THR A 111 6.50 5.33 3.37
N ARG A 112 7.12 4.73 4.40
CA ARG A 112 6.52 4.62 5.73
C ARG A 112 6.66 5.93 6.52
N THR A 113 5.96 6.96 6.09
CA THR A 113 5.96 8.29 6.71
C THR A 113 4.66 8.59 7.48
N GLY A 114 3.63 7.75 7.33
CA GLY A 114 2.35 7.95 7.98
C GLY A 114 2.36 7.59 9.46
N ASN A 115 1.68 8.40 10.28
CA ASN A 115 1.51 8.20 11.72
C ASN A 115 0.11 7.64 12.03
N ILE A 116 0.04 6.71 13.00
CA ILE A 116 -1.22 6.13 13.46
C ILE A 116 -1.97 7.19 14.27
N GLY A 117 -3.26 7.37 14.00
CA GLY A 117 -4.10 8.30 14.73
C GLY A 117 -4.01 9.76 14.28
N GLU A 118 -3.17 10.07 13.30
CA GLU A 118 -3.07 11.40 12.70
C GLU A 118 -3.86 11.49 11.40
N ASP A 119 -4.40 12.68 11.13
CA ASP A 119 -4.98 13.00 9.84
C ASP A 119 -3.91 13.05 8.75
N ILE A 120 -4.30 12.80 7.51
CA ILE A 120 -3.38 12.81 6.39
C ILE A 120 -2.99 14.25 6.05
N SER A 121 -1.67 14.50 6.03
CA SER A 121 -1.04 15.75 5.61
C SER A 121 -0.01 15.48 4.51
N GLN A 122 0.60 16.51 3.99
CA GLN A 122 1.67 16.39 2.99
C GLN A 122 2.87 15.60 3.52
N GLU A 123 3.18 15.74 4.82
CA GLU A 123 4.34 15.11 5.47
C GLU A 123 4.10 13.66 5.84
N ASN A 124 2.84 13.29 6.18
CA ASN A 124 2.50 11.96 6.69
C ASN A 124 1.59 11.14 5.75
N ARG A 125 1.44 11.53 4.48
CA ARG A 125 0.56 10.86 3.50
C ARG A 125 1.01 9.46 3.06
N GLY A 126 2.18 9.03 3.51
CA GLY A 126 2.75 7.72 3.19
C GLY A 126 2.07 6.55 3.91
N ASN A 127 2.72 5.40 3.88
CA ASN A 127 2.25 4.21 4.56
C ASN A 127 2.29 4.37 6.08
N LYS A 128 1.21 3.99 6.76
CA LYS A 128 1.15 3.92 8.23
C LYS A 128 1.73 2.61 8.77
N TYR A 129 1.75 1.56 7.94
CA TYR A 129 2.17 0.22 8.32
C TYR A 129 3.08 -0.41 7.26
N ASN A 130 3.91 -1.35 7.70
CA ASN A 130 4.55 -2.30 6.80
C ASN A 130 3.49 -3.24 6.21
N SER A 131 3.75 -3.77 5.00
CA SER A 131 2.87 -4.76 4.38
C SER A 131 2.75 -6.01 5.24
N PHE A 132 3.87 -6.49 5.77
CA PHE A 132 3.91 -7.60 6.71
C PHE A 132 5.18 -7.54 7.58
N ASP A 133 5.15 -8.23 8.72
CA ASP A 133 6.35 -8.41 9.55
C ASP A 133 7.25 -9.48 8.90
N THR A 134 8.43 -9.07 8.46
CA THR A 134 9.44 -9.95 7.84
C THR A 134 10.04 -10.96 8.81
N ASN A 135 9.95 -10.70 10.12
CA ASN A 135 10.46 -11.54 11.20
C ASN A 135 9.37 -12.25 12.01
N SER A 136 8.14 -12.31 11.48
CA SER A 136 7.01 -12.89 12.19
C SER A 136 7.26 -14.32 12.62
N LYS A 137 7.12 -14.56 13.93
CA LYS A 137 7.20 -15.88 14.54
C LYS A 137 5.83 -16.57 14.68
N THR A 138 4.75 -15.81 14.53
CA THR A 138 3.38 -16.27 14.74
C THR A 138 2.67 -16.63 13.43
N ARG A 139 3.12 -16.11 12.29
CA ARG A 139 2.53 -16.43 10.99
C ARG A 139 2.90 -17.85 10.57
N ARG A 140 1.94 -18.59 9.98
CA ARG A 140 2.18 -19.92 9.40
C ARG A 140 3.43 -19.89 8.50
N LYS A 141 4.38 -20.78 8.75
CA LYS A 141 5.71 -20.81 8.11
C LYS A 141 5.64 -20.82 6.57
N SER A 142 4.74 -21.61 6.00
CA SER A 142 4.56 -21.69 4.54
C SER A 142 4.15 -20.32 3.94
N ARG A 143 3.23 -19.61 4.60
CA ARG A 143 2.77 -18.28 4.20
C ARG A 143 3.86 -17.22 4.36
N GLN A 144 4.61 -17.26 5.47
CA GLN A 144 5.76 -16.38 5.70
C GLN A 144 6.82 -16.58 4.61
N ASN A 145 7.17 -17.84 4.31
CA ASN A 145 8.15 -18.16 3.27
C ASN A 145 7.68 -17.70 1.89
N TYR A 146 6.39 -17.81 1.59
CA TYR A 146 5.82 -17.35 0.32
C TYR A 146 5.96 -15.82 0.16
N PHE A 147 5.62 -15.06 1.19
CA PHE A 147 5.78 -13.59 1.18
C PHE A 147 7.25 -13.19 1.08
N MET A 148 8.12 -13.82 1.87
CA MET A 148 9.56 -13.55 1.88
C MET A 148 10.23 -13.86 0.54
N LYS A 149 9.82 -14.93 -0.14
CA LYS A 149 10.31 -15.25 -1.49
C LYS A 149 10.15 -14.07 -2.45
N TYR A 150 8.96 -13.48 -2.48
CA TYR A 150 8.68 -12.37 -3.39
C TYR A 150 9.23 -11.02 -2.91
N PHE A 151 9.30 -10.83 -1.60
CA PHE A 151 10.01 -9.70 -1.01
C PHE A 151 11.50 -9.69 -1.42
N ASN A 152 12.21 -10.80 -1.22
CA ASN A 152 13.62 -10.92 -1.57
C ASN A 152 13.84 -10.74 -3.08
N LYS A 153 13.04 -11.41 -3.92
CA LYS A 153 13.12 -11.28 -5.39
C LYS A 153 12.97 -9.84 -5.85
N MET A 154 12.02 -9.10 -5.27
CA MET A 154 11.80 -7.71 -5.65
C MET A 154 12.90 -6.79 -5.10
N THR A 155 13.37 -7.00 -3.88
CA THR A 155 14.49 -6.26 -3.29
C THR A 155 15.73 -6.37 -4.16
N GLU A 156 16.13 -7.58 -4.55
CA GLU A 156 17.28 -7.81 -5.45
C GLU A 156 17.12 -7.07 -6.78
N ARG A 157 15.92 -7.06 -7.34
CA ARG A 157 15.63 -6.33 -8.60
C ARG A 157 15.78 -4.82 -8.41
N LEU A 158 15.27 -4.27 -7.34
CA LEU A 158 15.34 -2.84 -7.05
C LEU A 158 16.77 -2.38 -6.74
N ASP A 159 17.56 -3.21 -6.05
CA ASP A 159 18.97 -2.92 -5.76
C ASP A 159 19.82 -2.89 -7.04
N LYS A 160 19.55 -3.80 -7.99
CA LYS A 160 20.20 -3.79 -9.31
C LYS A 160 19.90 -2.53 -10.10
N LEU A 161 18.67 -1.99 -10.00
CA LEU A 161 18.32 -0.73 -10.66
C LEU A 161 19.04 0.48 -10.06
N LYS A 162 19.30 0.48 -8.74
CA LYS A 162 20.11 1.52 -8.08
C LYS A 162 21.59 1.46 -8.48
N GLY A 163 22.14 0.25 -8.61
CA GLY A 163 23.54 0.03 -9.00
C GLY A 163 23.86 0.31 -10.47
N GLY A 164 22.84 0.44 -11.32
CA GLY A 164 22.95 0.66 -12.75
C GLY A 164 22.94 2.12 -13.21
N LYS A 165 23.28 3.11 -12.35
CA LYS A 165 23.54 4.47 -12.84
C LYS A 165 24.82 4.42 -13.70
N PRO A 166 24.77 4.74 -15.01
CA PRO A 166 25.99 4.93 -15.76
C PRO A 166 26.73 6.12 -15.15
N CYS A 167 28.03 5.94 -14.92
CA CYS A 167 28.92 7.06 -14.70
C CYS A 167 28.78 8.00 -15.90
N ALA A 168 28.34 9.23 -15.63
CA ALA A 168 28.41 10.32 -16.59
C ALA A 168 29.86 10.76 -16.74
#